data_e780f0159cd365da37518b4d64d223c7
#
_entry.id   e780f0159cd365da37518b4d64d223c7
#
_cell.length_a   1.000
_cell.length_b   1.000
_cell.length_c   1.000
_cell.angle_alpha   90.00
_cell.angle_beta   90.00
_cell.angle_gamma   90.00
#
_symmetry.space_group_name_H-M   'P 1'
#
loop_
_entity.id
_entity.type
_entity.pdbx_description
1 polymer ?
#
loop_
_entity_poly.entity_id
_entity_poly.type
_entity_poly.pdbx_seq_one_letter_code
_entity_poly.pdbx_strand_id
1 'polypeptide(L)'
;MGEKYKDNGGKYEFDQELLDRAFTEARKIYKSRGFQTRMGYGKAPAITTVDMAKAWMSEGHPFTCENCDEVCANSLKVLEAARKSGVPIFHTTTGYTGEKQWDLPRWDEKIPMHTLDINSEWMQIDPKLKPRPEEPVIHKKYASNFFGTHLAQTLNYLGVDTVIVMGATACACVRHTVMDSTGYGFKTIIPEGTIGDRVPGVIAWNLFDMDAKFADVEPLENVVKYLEGIDSKVYNR
;
A
#
# COMPACT_ATOMS: atom_id res chain seq x y z
N MET A 1 -18.07 18.69 -19.33
CA MET A 1 -19.00 18.52 -18.20
C MET A 1 -19.27 17.03 -18.11
N GLY A 2 -18.59 16.35 -17.17
CA GLY A 2 -18.83 14.94 -16.95
C GLY A 2 -20.20 14.74 -16.32
N GLU A 3 -21.02 13.89 -16.91
CA GLU A 3 -22.20 13.38 -16.23
C GLU A 3 -21.72 12.79 -14.90
N LYS A 4 -22.26 13.32 -13.80
CA LYS A 4 -22.06 12.72 -12.48
C LYS A 4 -22.52 11.27 -12.59
N TYR A 5 -21.63 10.34 -12.35
CA TYR A 5 -21.96 8.94 -12.14
C TYR A 5 -23.06 8.91 -11.08
N LYS A 6 -24.29 8.71 -11.52
CA LYS A 6 -25.40 8.49 -10.59
C LYS A 6 -25.19 7.09 -10.06
N ASP A 7 -24.76 7.01 -8.80
CA ASP A 7 -24.94 5.80 -8.04
C ASP A 7 -26.43 5.41 -8.17
N ASN A 8 -26.70 4.35 -8.91
CA ASN A 8 -28.04 3.85 -9.13
C ASN A 8 -28.61 3.17 -7.88
N GLY A 9 -28.01 3.39 -6.69
CA GLY A 9 -28.36 2.67 -5.45
C GLY A 9 -28.14 1.16 -5.56
N GLY A 10 -27.54 0.72 -6.65
CA GLY A 10 -27.11 -0.64 -6.89
C GLY A 10 -25.70 -0.81 -6.34
N LYS A 11 -25.56 -1.56 -5.26
CA LYS A 11 -24.26 -2.09 -4.86
C LYS A 11 -23.66 -2.77 -6.08
N TYR A 12 -22.39 -2.45 -6.39
CA TYR A 12 -21.63 -3.18 -7.39
C TYR A 12 -21.62 -4.66 -6.97
N GLU A 13 -22.41 -5.48 -7.67
CA GLU A 13 -22.45 -6.93 -7.44
C GLU A 13 -21.21 -7.53 -8.10
N PHE A 14 -20.24 -7.81 -7.25
CA PHE A 14 -19.02 -8.48 -7.65
C PHE A 14 -19.16 -9.98 -7.40
N ASP A 15 -19.07 -10.78 -8.47
CA ASP A 15 -19.11 -12.24 -8.37
C ASP A 15 -17.77 -12.79 -7.84
N GLN A 16 -17.65 -12.79 -6.52
CA GLN A 16 -16.46 -13.29 -5.83
C GLN A 16 -16.24 -14.78 -6.11
N GLU A 17 -17.29 -15.61 -6.20
CA GLU A 17 -17.16 -17.04 -6.45
C GLU A 17 -16.58 -17.33 -7.84
N LEU A 18 -16.99 -16.58 -8.85
CA LEU A 18 -16.43 -16.70 -10.20
C LEU A 18 -14.93 -16.39 -10.20
N LEU A 19 -14.53 -15.32 -9.50
CA LEU A 19 -13.12 -14.93 -9.41
C LEU A 19 -12.30 -15.96 -8.64
N ASP A 20 -12.81 -16.48 -7.53
CA ASP A 20 -12.14 -17.51 -6.72
C ASP A 20 -11.93 -18.80 -7.50
N ARG A 21 -12.89 -19.20 -8.33
CA ARG A 21 -12.73 -20.34 -9.25
C ARG A 21 -11.63 -20.07 -10.27
N ALA A 22 -11.64 -18.87 -10.88
CA ALA A 22 -10.60 -18.49 -11.85
C ALA A 22 -9.21 -18.48 -11.22
N PHE A 23 -9.07 -17.95 -10.02
CA PHE A 23 -7.80 -17.94 -9.28
C PHE A 23 -7.36 -19.34 -8.88
N THR A 24 -8.30 -20.21 -8.51
CA THR A 24 -7.98 -21.61 -8.17
C THR A 24 -7.33 -22.33 -9.34
N GLU A 25 -7.88 -22.18 -10.53
CA GLU A 25 -7.31 -22.78 -11.74
C GLU A 25 -5.98 -22.12 -12.14
N ALA A 26 -5.89 -20.80 -12.06
CA ALA A 26 -4.66 -20.08 -12.34
C ALA A 26 -3.51 -20.46 -11.37
N ARG A 27 -3.82 -20.68 -10.08
CA ARG A 27 -2.84 -21.15 -9.09
C ARG A 27 -2.26 -22.51 -9.45
N LYS A 28 -3.06 -23.44 -9.97
CA LYS A 28 -2.57 -24.74 -10.43
C LYS A 28 -1.51 -24.58 -11.54
N ILE A 29 -1.81 -23.69 -12.52
CA ILE A 29 -0.89 -23.40 -13.62
C ILE A 29 0.39 -22.74 -13.08
N TYR A 30 0.29 -21.75 -12.23
CA TYR A 30 1.46 -21.06 -11.66
C TYR A 30 2.33 -22.01 -10.84
N LYS A 31 1.75 -22.77 -9.92
CA LYS A 31 2.48 -23.74 -9.08
C LYS A 31 3.19 -24.81 -9.91
N SER A 32 2.54 -25.36 -10.96
CA SER A 32 3.15 -26.35 -11.83
C SER A 32 4.36 -25.81 -12.61
N ARG A 33 4.52 -24.49 -12.70
CA ARG A 33 5.63 -23.81 -13.38
C ARG A 33 6.62 -23.16 -12.41
N GLY A 34 6.51 -23.39 -11.09
CA GLY A 34 7.40 -22.85 -10.07
C GLY A 34 7.12 -21.41 -9.64
N PHE A 35 5.95 -20.84 -9.98
CA PHE A 35 5.50 -19.54 -9.44
C PHE A 35 4.83 -19.74 -8.07
N GLN A 36 4.54 -18.62 -7.37
CA GLN A 36 3.94 -18.59 -6.03
C GLN A 36 4.80 -19.28 -4.96
N THR A 37 6.11 -19.31 -5.14
CA THR A 37 7.04 -19.72 -4.09
C THR A 37 7.16 -18.59 -3.07
N ARG A 38 7.07 -18.92 -1.78
CA ARG A 38 7.19 -17.92 -0.72
C ARG A 38 8.63 -17.44 -0.57
N MET A 39 8.82 -16.12 -0.47
CA MET A 39 10.10 -15.50 -0.10
C MET A 39 10.34 -15.59 1.41
N GLY A 40 9.25 -15.64 2.18
CA GLY A 40 9.25 -15.65 3.64
C GLY A 40 9.72 -14.34 4.25
N TYR A 41 9.74 -14.33 5.57
CA TYR A 41 10.18 -13.17 6.35
C TYR A 41 11.70 -13.07 6.45
N GLY A 42 12.22 -11.85 6.49
CA GLY A 42 13.63 -11.57 6.80
C GLY A 42 13.85 -11.34 8.29
N LYS A 43 14.91 -10.59 8.62
CA LYS A 43 15.30 -10.30 10.00
C LYS A 43 15.10 -8.85 10.40
N ALA A 44 15.17 -7.93 9.45
CA ALA A 44 15.11 -6.48 9.65
C ALA A 44 13.99 -5.87 8.78
N PRO A 45 12.70 -5.94 9.22
CA PRO A 45 11.60 -5.38 8.47
C PRO A 45 11.52 -3.86 8.61
N ALA A 46 10.88 -3.21 7.62
CA ALA A 46 10.34 -1.87 7.74
C ALA A 46 8.92 -1.83 7.15
N ILE A 47 8.11 -0.90 7.63
CA ILE A 47 6.78 -0.66 7.07
C ILE A 47 6.83 0.57 6.16
N THR A 48 6.22 0.48 4.99
CA THR A 48 5.84 1.65 4.20
C THR A 48 4.34 1.67 3.96
N THR A 49 3.69 2.74 4.37
CA THR A 49 2.28 2.96 4.04
C THR A 49 2.18 3.76 2.74
N VAL A 50 1.30 3.35 1.86
CA VAL A 50 1.12 3.91 0.54
C VAL A 50 -0.15 4.74 0.54
N ASP A 51 -0.03 6.06 0.44
CA ASP A 51 -1.16 6.99 0.32
C ASP A 51 -2.29 6.76 1.36
N MET A 52 -1.94 6.45 2.60
CA MET A 52 -2.92 6.32 3.68
C MET A 52 -3.25 7.70 4.30
N ALA A 53 -3.41 8.69 3.44
CA ALA A 53 -3.87 10.04 3.79
C ALA A 53 -5.40 10.15 3.67
N LYS A 54 -5.96 11.23 4.20
CA LYS A 54 -7.41 11.49 4.19
C LYS A 54 -8.02 11.36 2.79
N ALA A 55 -7.32 11.80 1.73
CA ALA A 55 -7.82 11.71 0.36
C ALA A 55 -8.19 10.28 -0.07
N TRP A 56 -7.55 9.26 0.50
CA TRP A 56 -7.82 7.85 0.19
C TRP A 56 -8.61 7.13 1.28
N MET A 57 -8.47 7.58 2.54
CA MET A 57 -9.00 6.88 3.72
C MET A 57 -10.20 7.55 4.36
N SER A 58 -10.61 8.74 3.89
CA SER A 58 -11.78 9.48 4.35
C SER A 58 -12.73 9.76 3.18
N GLU A 59 -14.03 9.80 3.46
CA GLU A 59 -15.05 10.09 2.43
C GLU A 59 -14.95 11.51 1.86
N GLY A 60 -15.41 11.68 0.62
CA GLY A 60 -15.58 12.99 0.00
C GLY A 60 -14.48 13.41 -0.96
N HIS A 61 -13.49 12.58 -1.21
CA HIS A 61 -12.43 12.85 -2.19
C HIS A 61 -12.52 11.88 -3.39
N PRO A 62 -12.16 12.29 -4.64
CA PRO A 62 -12.18 11.39 -5.81
C PRO A 62 -11.32 10.12 -5.66
N PHE A 63 -10.31 10.15 -4.78
CA PHE A 63 -9.43 9.02 -4.51
C PHE A 63 -9.90 8.10 -3.39
N THR A 64 -10.98 8.40 -2.68
CA THR A 64 -11.47 7.59 -1.54
C THR A 64 -11.65 6.13 -1.93
N CYS A 65 -11.17 5.24 -1.08
CA CYS A 65 -11.34 3.78 -1.20
C CYS A 65 -12.67 3.35 -0.57
N GLU A 66 -13.35 2.37 -1.16
CA GLU A 66 -14.62 1.84 -0.64
C GLU A 66 -14.45 1.08 0.68
N ASN A 67 -13.30 0.42 0.87
CA ASN A 67 -12.99 -0.38 2.06
C ASN A 67 -12.06 0.35 3.06
N CYS A 68 -12.04 1.68 3.06
CA CYS A 68 -11.08 2.47 3.83
C CYS A 68 -11.10 2.20 5.35
N ASP A 69 -12.26 1.96 5.95
CA ASP A 69 -12.36 1.71 7.40
C ASP A 69 -11.74 0.36 7.80
N GLU A 70 -11.99 -0.69 7.02
CA GLU A 70 -11.38 -2.00 7.23
C GLU A 70 -9.86 -1.92 7.06
N VAL A 71 -9.41 -1.28 5.99
CA VAL A 71 -7.98 -1.08 5.70
C VAL A 71 -7.29 -0.34 6.84
N CYS A 72 -7.88 0.75 7.33
CA CYS A 72 -7.33 1.51 8.46
C CYS A 72 -7.28 0.66 9.74
N ALA A 73 -8.36 -0.06 10.06
CA ALA A 73 -8.44 -0.88 11.27
C ALA A 73 -7.40 -2.00 11.27
N ASN A 74 -7.20 -2.68 10.15
CA ASN A 74 -6.22 -3.75 10.01
C ASN A 74 -4.79 -3.19 9.98
N SER A 75 -4.56 -2.12 9.24
CA SER A 75 -3.24 -1.46 9.20
C SER A 75 -2.81 -0.94 10.56
N LEU A 76 -3.74 -0.42 11.38
CA LEU A 76 -3.42 0.03 12.74
C LEU A 76 -2.88 -1.11 13.61
N LYS A 77 -3.41 -2.34 13.49
CA LYS A 77 -2.88 -3.50 14.23
C LYS A 77 -1.41 -3.78 13.87
N VAL A 78 -1.08 -3.71 12.59
CA VAL A 78 0.30 -3.90 12.09
C VAL A 78 1.21 -2.77 12.57
N LEU A 79 0.76 -1.52 12.47
CA LEU A 79 1.52 -0.35 12.96
C LEU A 79 1.78 -0.42 14.46
N GLU A 80 0.79 -0.81 15.27
CA GLU A 80 0.97 -0.92 16.73
C GLU A 80 1.95 -2.05 17.11
N ALA A 81 1.95 -3.18 16.39
CA ALA A 81 2.95 -4.23 16.58
C ALA A 81 4.36 -3.75 16.23
N ALA A 82 4.52 -3.05 15.11
CA ALA A 82 5.78 -2.46 14.70
C ALA A 82 6.32 -1.43 15.71
N ARG A 83 5.44 -0.55 16.19
CA ARG A 83 5.77 0.48 17.20
C ARG A 83 6.26 -0.12 18.51
N LYS A 84 5.65 -1.22 18.97
CA LYS A 84 6.08 -1.94 20.19
C LYS A 84 7.49 -2.51 20.06
N SER A 85 7.86 -2.98 18.87
CA SER A 85 9.14 -3.63 18.59
C SER A 85 10.19 -2.69 18.02
N GLY A 86 9.89 -1.39 17.88
CA GLY A 86 10.80 -0.40 17.32
C GLY A 86 11.12 -0.60 15.83
N VAL A 87 10.23 -1.22 15.08
CA VAL A 87 10.34 -1.38 13.62
C VAL A 87 10.08 -0.04 12.94
N PRO A 88 10.95 0.40 12.00
CA PRO A 88 10.78 1.66 11.29
C PRO A 88 9.50 1.72 10.46
N ILE A 89 8.81 2.85 10.53
CA ILE A 89 7.58 3.12 9.76
C ILE A 89 7.80 4.37 8.92
N PHE A 90 7.51 4.28 7.62
CA PHE A 90 7.57 5.37 6.65
C PHE A 90 6.20 5.55 6.01
N HIS A 91 5.55 6.67 6.30
CA HIS A 91 4.34 7.05 5.60
C HIS A 91 4.67 7.71 4.27
N THR A 92 3.82 7.50 3.26
CA THR A 92 3.90 8.27 2.03
C THR A 92 2.55 8.87 1.67
N THR A 93 2.59 9.98 0.96
CA THR A 93 1.41 10.58 0.33
C THR A 93 1.80 11.25 -0.98
N THR A 94 0.90 11.22 -1.96
CA THR A 94 1.10 11.88 -3.24
C THR A 94 0.52 13.29 -3.18
N GLY A 95 1.32 14.32 -3.51
CA GLY A 95 0.81 15.68 -3.52
C GLY A 95 1.65 16.62 -4.39
N TYR A 96 1.01 17.66 -4.94
CA TYR A 96 1.60 18.62 -5.88
C TYR A 96 1.58 20.02 -5.29
N THR A 97 2.49 20.89 -5.75
CA THR A 97 2.81 22.13 -5.06
C THR A 97 2.16 23.35 -5.70
N GLY A 98 1.35 24.09 -4.89
CA GLY A 98 0.80 25.39 -5.22
C GLY A 98 -0.28 25.42 -6.31
N GLU A 99 -0.81 26.59 -6.59
CA GLU A 99 -1.91 26.76 -7.55
C GLU A 99 -1.56 26.34 -8.98
N LYS A 100 -0.31 26.59 -9.41
CA LYS A 100 0.13 26.26 -10.77
C LYS A 100 0.57 24.81 -10.92
N GLN A 101 0.86 24.13 -9.82
CA GLN A 101 1.30 22.72 -9.80
C GLN A 101 2.30 22.36 -10.91
N TRP A 102 3.42 23.13 -11.00
CA TRP A 102 4.45 22.89 -12.01
C TRP A 102 5.07 21.50 -11.95
N ASP A 103 4.88 20.80 -10.84
CA ASP A 103 5.31 19.43 -10.57
C ASP A 103 4.21 18.39 -10.82
N LEU A 104 3.06 18.80 -11.38
CA LEU A 104 1.96 17.91 -11.75
C LEU A 104 2.38 17.08 -12.99
N PRO A 105 2.31 15.74 -12.91
CA PRO A 105 2.70 14.90 -14.03
C PRO A 105 1.60 14.85 -15.10
N ARG A 106 1.97 14.44 -16.32
CA ARG A 106 1.00 14.15 -17.39
C ARG A 106 -0.05 13.11 -16.99
N TRP A 107 0.17 12.37 -15.92
CA TRP A 107 -0.80 11.44 -15.34
C TRP A 107 -2.13 12.10 -14.97
N ASP A 108 -2.14 13.42 -14.72
CA ASP A 108 -3.36 14.22 -14.50
C ASP A 108 -4.33 14.22 -15.70
N GLU A 109 -3.83 14.01 -16.91
CA GLU A 109 -4.67 13.83 -18.11
C GLU A 109 -5.52 12.56 -18.04
N LYS A 110 -5.19 11.61 -17.13
CA LYS A 110 -5.86 10.32 -16.98
C LYS A 110 -6.70 10.20 -15.73
N ILE A 111 -6.22 10.74 -14.61
CA ILE A 111 -6.88 10.70 -13.30
C ILE A 111 -6.69 12.05 -12.60
N PRO A 112 -7.59 12.49 -11.71
CA PRO A 112 -7.64 13.88 -11.22
C PRO A 112 -6.54 14.20 -10.20
N MET A 113 -5.25 14.08 -10.59
CA MET A 113 -4.12 14.33 -9.71
C MET A 113 -4.05 15.79 -9.22
N HIS A 114 -4.57 16.74 -10.00
CA HIS A 114 -4.66 18.15 -9.62
C HIS A 114 -5.46 18.41 -8.33
N THR A 115 -6.28 17.46 -7.89
CA THR A 115 -7.03 17.56 -6.62
C THR A 115 -6.15 17.31 -5.40
N LEU A 116 -4.91 16.86 -5.59
CA LEU A 116 -3.96 16.52 -4.53
C LEU A 116 -3.00 17.68 -4.25
N ASP A 117 -3.51 18.80 -3.71
CA ASP A 117 -2.66 19.91 -3.26
C ASP A 117 -1.93 19.48 -1.96
N ILE A 118 -0.60 19.52 -1.98
CA ILE A 118 0.26 19.14 -0.85
C ILE A 118 -0.03 19.90 0.44
N ASN A 119 -0.57 21.12 0.33
CA ASN A 119 -0.91 21.96 1.48
C ASN A 119 -2.32 21.71 2.02
N SER A 120 -3.12 20.90 1.34
CA SER A 120 -4.48 20.61 1.78
C SER A 120 -4.50 19.60 2.94
N GLU A 121 -5.58 19.64 3.73
CA GLU A 121 -5.79 18.66 4.78
C GLU A 121 -5.91 17.21 4.26
N TRP A 122 -6.30 17.04 3.00
CA TRP A 122 -6.41 15.74 2.33
C TRP A 122 -5.08 14.98 2.26
N MET A 123 -3.95 15.70 2.34
CA MET A 123 -2.61 15.09 2.33
C MET A 123 -2.12 14.66 3.70
N GLN A 124 -2.83 14.95 4.76
CA GLN A 124 -2.50 14.49 6.09
C GLN A 124 -2.76 12.99 6.21
N ILE A 125 -1.84 12.26 6.83
CA ILE A 125 -2.06 10.84 7.15
C ILE A 125 -3.34 10.71 7.98
N ASP A 126 -4.20 9.76 7.62
CA ASP A 126 -5.51 9.62 8.24
C ASP A 126 -5.39 9.38 9.75
N PRO A 127 -6.11 10.16 10.61
CA PRO A 127 -6.04 10.03 12.06
C PRO A 127 -6.39 8.64 12.60
N LYS A 128 -7.15 7.83 11.85
CA LYS A 128 -7.45 6.42 12.21
C LYS A 128 -6.18 5.58 12.38
N LEU A 129 -5.06 5.96 11.75
CA LEU A 129 -3.76 5.29 11.87
C LEU A 129 -2.93 5.77 13.07
N LYS A 130 -3.39 6.81 13.76
CA LYS A 130 -2.69 7.43 14.90
C LYS A 130 -1.20 7.72 14.58
N PRO A 131 -0.89 8.50 13.50
CA PRO A 131 0.48 8.76 13.09
C PRO A 131 1.25 9.43 14.23
N ARG A 132 2.54 9.09 14.36
CA ARG A 132 3.43 9.61 15.40
C ARG A 132 4.42 10.61 14.83
N PRO A 133 4.86 11.63 15.62
CA PRO A 133 5.80 12.64 15.13
C PRO A 133 7.15 12.09 14.63
N GLU A 134 7.58 10.96 15.17
CA GLU A 134 8.81 10.28 14.78
C GLU A 134 8.70 9.45 13.49
N GLU A 135 7.48 9.25 12.98
CA GLU A 135 7.22 8.50 11.75
C GLU A 135 7.27 9.46 10.55
N PRO A 136 8.32 9.40 9.70
CA PRO A 136 8.45 10.34 8.59
C PRO A 136 7.35 10.17 7.55
N VAL A 137 6.90 11.30 6.99
CA VAL A 137 5.99 11.33 5.84
C VAL A 137 6.76 11.76 4.61
N ILE A 138 6.84 10.88 3.62
CA ILE A 138 7.53 11.13 2.34
C ILE A 138 6.50 11.58 1.30
N HIS A 139 6.66 12.77 0.77
CA HIS A 139 5.83 13.27 -0.33
C HIS A 139 6.39 12.78 -1.67
N LYS A 140 5.62 11.93 -2.35
CA LYS A 140 5.97 11.42 -3.68
C LYS A 140 5.18 12.12 -4.78
N LYS A 141 5.67 12.04 -6.00
CA LYS A 141 5.09 12.69 -7.19
C LYS A 141 4.50 11.68 -8.19
N TYR A 142 4.72 10.39 -7.94
CA TYR A 142 4.25 9.32 -8.82
C TYR A 142 3.80 8.10 -7.99
N ALA A 143 3.41 7.02 -8.65
CA ALA A 143 2.75 5.88 -8.01
C ALA A 143 3.60 5.21 -6.92
N SER A 144 4.81 4.81 -7.23
CA SER A 144 5.68 4.06 -6.31
C SER A 144 6.22 4.93 -5.16
N ASN A 145 6.27 4.37 -3.96
CA ASN A 145 6.95 4.98 -2.82
C ASN A 145 8.47 5.11 -3.01
N PHE A 146 9.03 4.36 -3.94
CA PHE A 146 10.47 4.37 -4.23
C PHE A 146 10.84 5.34 -5.35
N PHE A 147 9.98 5.49 -6.36
CA PHE A 147 10.30 6.30 -7.53
C PHE A 147 10.42 7.79 -7.18
N GLY A 148 11.62 8.34 -7.39
CA GLY A 148 11.91 9.76 -7.14
C GLY A 148 11.90 10.15 -5.65
N THR A 149 12.01 9.20 -4.74
CA THR A 149 12.12 9.43 -3.30
C THR A 149 13.45 8.90 -2.75
N HIS A 150 13.72 9.19 -1.48
CA HIS A 150 14.91 8.68 -0.79
C HIS A 150 14.65 7.37 -0.02
N LEU A 151 13.47 6.74 -0.19
CA LEU A 151 13.08 5.58 0.62
C LEU A 151 14.09 4.43 0.51
N ALA A 152 14.49 4.07 -0.72
CA ALA A 152 15.44 2.96 -0.93
C ALA A 152 16.77 3.18 -0.21
N GLN A 153 17.34 4.40 -0.31
CA GLN A 153 18.58 4.74 0.36
C GLN A 153 18.46 4.65 1.88
N THR A 154 17.33 5.13 2.42
CA THR A 154 17.06 5.08 3.87
C THR A 154 16.95 3.65 4.36
N LEU A 155 16.19 2.80 3.68
CA LEU A 155 16.02 1.39 4.03
C LEU A 155 17.36 0.63 3.97
N ASN A 156 18.16 0.86 2.92
CA ASN A 156 19.49 0.26 2.78
C ASN A 156 20.43 0.71 3.91
N TYR A 157 20.42 2.00 4.27
CA TYR A 157 21.23 2.51 5.38
C TYR A 157 20.87 1.84 6.72
N LEU A 158 19.59 1.60 6.96
CA LEU A 158 19.09 0.93 8.16
C LEU A 158 19.38 -0.58 8.17
N GLY A 159 19.83 -1.16 7.07
CA GLY A 159 20.03 -2.61 6.93
C GLY A 159 18.74 -3.41 6.80
N VAL A 160 17.67 -2.77 6.32
CA VAL A 160 16.37 -3.42 6.08
C VAL A 160 16.51 -4.49 5.00
N ASP A 161 15.92 -5.65 5.24
CA ASP A 161 15.85 -6.76 4.29
C ASP A 161 14.42 -7.12 3.85
N THR A 162 13.43 -6.60 4.57
CA THR A 162 12.01 -6.90 4.34
C THR A 162 11.18 -5.62 4.39
N VAL A 163 10.33 -5.42 3.39
CA VAL A 163 9.41 -4.27 3.33
C VAL A 163 7.97 -4.77 3.43
N ILE A 164 7.26 -4.30 4.44
CA ILE A 164 5.82 -4.54 4.60
C ILE A 164 5.08 -3.37 3.97
N VAL A 165 4.26 -3.67 2.96
CA VAL A 165 3.53 -2.67 2.15
C VAL A 165 2.05 -2.72 2.49
N MET A 166 1.47 -1.59 2.86
CA MET A 166 0.05 -1.40 3.16
C MET A 166 -0.48 -0.12 2.51
N GLY A 167 -1.77 -0.03 2.26
CA GLY A 167 -2.42 1.22 1.83
C GLY A 167 -3.13 1.17 0.49
N ALA A 168 -3.09 2.26 -0.27
CA ALA A 168 -3.91 2.47 -1.48
C ALA A 168 -3.07 2.98 -2.67
N THR A 169 -3.47 2.69 -3.88
CA THR A 169 -4.53 1.74 -4.29
C THR A 169 -3.90 0.49 -4.87
N ALA A 170 -4.62 -0.63 -4.73
CA ALA A 170 -4.14 -1.95 -5.14
C ALA A 170 -3.56 -1.97 -6.56
N CYS A 171 -4.27 -1.37 -7.52
CA CYS A 171 -3.93 -1.43 -8.94
C CYS A 171 -2.83 -0.46 -9.39
N ALA A 172 -2.49 0.53 -8.57
CA ALA A 172 -1.54 1.59 -8.93
C ALA A 172 -0.41 1.72 -7.88
N CYS A 173 -0.57 2.58 -6.89
CA CYS A 173 0.51 2.96 -5.99
C CYS A 173 1.06 1.77 -5.18
N VAL A 174 0.20 0.89 -4.68
CA VAL A 174 0.62 -0.32 -3.98
C VAL A 174 1.37 -1.25 -4.93
N ARG A 175 0.79 -1.57 -6.09
CA ARG A 175 1.44 -2.45 -7.07
C ARG A 175 2.82 -1.96 -7.49
N HIS A 176 2.95 -0.67 -7.83
CA HIS A 176 4.24 -0.10 -8.23
C HIS A 176 5.25 -0.13 -7.09
N THR A 177 4.81 0.16 -5.86
CA THR A 177 5.67 0.08 -4.66
C THR A 177 6.17 -1.35 -4.42
N VAL A 178 5.30 -2.35 -4.55
CA VAL A 178 5.65 -3.77 -4.40
C VAL A 178 6.66 -4.21 -5.46
N MET A 179 6.45 -3.84 -6.72
CA MET A 179 7.37 -4.19 -7.80
C MET A 179 8.74 -3.55 -7.61
N ASP A 180 8.79 -2.27 -7.24
CA ASP A 180 10.05 -1.58 -6.97
C ASP A 180 10.75 -2.12 -5.72
N SER A 181 10.01 -2.41 -4.65
CA SER A 181 10.54 -3.05 -3.45
C SER A 181 11.31 -4.33 -3.79
N THR A 182 10.69 -5.20 -4.57
CA THR A 182 11.33 -6.43 -5.05
C THR A 182 12.50 -6.13 -6.00
N GLY A 183 12.36 -5.13 -6.87
CA GLY A 183 13.42 -4.66 -7.78
C GLY A 183 14.66 -4.12 -7.06
N TYR A 184 14.47 -3.50 -5.88
CA TYR A 184 15.58 -3.07 -5.00
C TYR A 184 16.15 -4.21 -4.13
N GLY A 185 15.62 -5.43 -4.23
CA GLY A 185 16.15 -6.61 -3.55
C GLY A 185 15.55 -6.87 -2.16
N PHE A 186 14.48 -6.18 -1.78
CA PHE A 186 13.78 -6.45 -0.52
C PHE A 186 12.82 -7.64 -0.67
N LYS A 187 12.70 -8.45 0.38
CA LYS A 187 11.54 -9.31 0.56
C LYS A 187 10.31 -8.43 0.79
N THR A 188 9.25 -8.69 0.07
CA THR A 188 8.06 -7.83 0.14
C THR A 188 6.88 -8.60 0.69
N ILE A 189 6.26 -8.08 1.75
CA ILE A 189 5.12 -8.68 2.44
C ILE A 189 3.91 -7.75 2.34
N ILE A 190 2.76 -8.32 2.07
CA ILE A 190 1.47 -7.60 2.08
C ILE A 190 0.56 -8.26 3.12
N PRO A 191 0.23 -7.61 4.23
CA PRO A 191 -0.75 -8.14 5.18
C PRO A 191 -2.15 -8.16 4.58
N GLU A 192 -2.87 -9.26 4.68
CA GLU A 192 -4.27 -9.37 4.21
C GLU A 192 -5.16 -8.30 4.87
N GLY A 193 -6.09 -7.74 4.10
CA GLY A 193 -7.04 -6.74 4.57
C GLY A 193 -6.46 -5.34 4.82
N THR A 194 -5.20 -5.07 4.40
CA THR A 194 -4.55 -3.76 4.55
C THR A 194 -4.44 -2.98 3.25
N ILE A 195 -5.01 -3.49 2.16
CA ILE A 195 -4.95 -2.85 0.85
C ILE A 195 -6.32 -2.33 0.45
N GLY A 196 -6.37 -1.05 0.07
CA GLY A 196 -7.56 -0.35 -0.37
C GLY A 196 -7.65 -0.12 -1.88
N ASP A 197 -8.87 -0.10 -2.38
CA ASP A 197 -9.21 0.40 -3.71
C ASP A 197 -10.72 0.72 -3.76
N ARG A 198 -11.18 1.24 -4.91
CA ARG A 198 -12.58 1.58 -5.19
C ARG A 198 -13.41 0.41 -5.71
N VAL A 199 -12.75 -0.64 -6.17
CA VAL A 199 -13.43 -1.80 -6.80
C VAL A 199 -12.89 -3.11 -6.21
N PRO A 200 -13.71 -3.92 -5.53
CA PRO A 200 -13.28 -5.16 -4.87
C PRO A 200 -12.55 -6.14 -5.79
N GLY A 201 -13.04 -6.34 -7.01
CA GLY A 201 -12.40 -7.21 -7.99
C GLY A 201 -10.99 -6.76 -8.39
N VAL A 202 -10.74 -5.46 -8.39
CA VAL A 202 -9.42 -4.90 -8.65
C VAL A 202 -8.46 -5.25 -7.52
N ILE A 203 -8.90 -5.19 -6.27
CA ILE A 203 -8.10 -5.60 -5.10
C ILE A 203 -7.73 -7.07 -5.24
N ALA A 204 -8.72 -7.95 -5.40
CA ALA A 204 -8.53 -9.39 -5.45
C ALA A 204 -7.58 -9.81 -6.59
N TRP A 205 -7.74 -9.24 -7.79
CA TRP A 205 -6.87 -9.54 -8.93
C TRP A 205 -5.44 -9.08 -8.70
N ASN A 206 -5.25 -7.86 -8.21
CA ASN A 206 -3.90 -7.34 -7.97
C ASN A 206 -3.18 -8.08 -6.84
N LEU A 207 -3.87 -8.43 -5.76
CA LEU A 207 -3.28 -9.26 -4.68
C LEU A 207 -2.89 -10.63 -5.20
N PHE A 208 -3.76 -11.29 -5.99
CA PHE A 208 -3.44 -12.57 -6.61
C PHE A 208 -2.17 -12.50 -7.48
N ASP A 209 -2.07 -11.47 -8.31
CA ASP A 209 -0.96 -11.31 -9.25
C ASP A 209 0.35 -10.92 -8.53
N MET A 210 0.28 -10.06 -7.52
CA MET A 210 1.43 -9.70 -6.69
C MET A 210 1.92 -10.89 -5.86
N ASP A 211 1.02 -11.68 -5.27
CA ASP A 211 1.35 -12.90 -4.53
C ASP A 211 2.02 -13.97 -5.41
N ALA A 212 1.64 -13.99 -6.68
CA ALA A 212 2.21 -14.96 -7.61
C ALA A 212 3.65 -14.65 -8.02
N LYS A 213 4.11 -13.39 -7.95
CA LYS A 213 5.31 -12.95 -8.68
C LYS A 213 6.24 -12.00 -7.93
N PHE A 214 5.75 -11.21 -6.96
CA PHE A 214 6.52 -10.07 -6.43
C PHE A 214 6.53 -9.98 -4.91
N ALA A 215 5.52 -10.48 -4.22
CA ALA A 215 5.36 -10.34 -2.78
C ALA A 215 4.72 -11.58 -2.18
N ASP A 216 4.85 -11.74 -0.89
CA ASP A 216 4.05 -12.70 -0.14
C ASP A 216 2.84 -11.99 0.47
N VAL A 217 1.63 -12.36 0.04
CA VAL A 217 0.40 -11.95 0.72
C VAL A 217 0.19 -12.88 1.91
N GLU A 218 0.19 -12.33 3.12
CA GLU A 218 0.24 -13.09 4.36
C GLU A 218 -0.96 -12.77 5.27
N PRO A 219 -1.51 -13.75 5.97
CA PRO A 219 -2.52 -13.49 6.98
C PRO A 219 -2.07 -12.41 7.95
N LEU A 220 -2.99 -11.48 8.28
CA LEU A 220 -2.70 -10.32 9.12
C LEU A 220 -2.04 -10.72 10.46
N GLU A 221 -2.55 -11.78 11.08
CA GLU A 221 -2.08 -12.27 12.38
C GLU A 221 -0.63 -12.78 12.32
N ASN A 222 -0.23 -13.37 11.19
CA ASN A 222 1.14 -13.84 10.99
C ASN A 222 2.11 -12.67 10.92
N VAL A 223 1.72 -11.59 10.22
CA VAL A 223 2.55 -10.37 10.13
C VAL A 223 2.66 -9.67 11.47
N VAL A 224 1.56 -9.56 12.22
CA VAL A 224 1.57 -9.00 13.58
C VAL A 224 2.50 -9.80 14.49
N LYS A 225 2.36 -11.12 14.50
CA LYS A 225 3.22 -12.01 15.32
C LYS A 225 4.70 -11.92 14.92
N TYR A 226 4.99 -11.83 13.64
CA TYR A 226 6.36 -11.63 13.15
C TYR A 226 6.96 -10.33 13.68
N LEU A 227 6.21 -9.23 13.57
CA LEU A 227 6.66 -7.92 14.06
C LEU A 227 6.89 -7.91 15.57
N GLU A 228 6.02 -8.54 16.35
CA GLU A 228 6.17 -8.63 17.81
C GLU A 228 7.44 -9.39 18.23
N GLY A 229 8.00 -10.22 17.37
CA GLY A 229 9.25 -10.97 17.61
C GLY A 229 10.51 -10.24 17.19
N ILE A 230 10.45 -9.02 16.63
CA ILE A 230 11.62 -8.29 16.15
C ILE A 230 12.37 -7.63 17.33
N ASP A 231 13.68 -7.78 17.34
CA ASP A 231 14.59 -6.99 18.20
C ASP A 231 15.10 -5.78 17.42
N SER A 232 14.83 -4.56 17.91
CA SER A 232 15.24 -3.32 17.25
C SER A 232 16.76 -3.16 17.07
N LYS A 233 17.57 -3.98 17.74
CA LYS A 233 19.03 -4.02 17.57
C LYS A 233 19.49 -4.52 16.20
N VAL A 234 18.56 -5.05 15.37
CA VAL A 234 18.88 -5.49 13.99
C VAL A 234 19.17 -4.33 13.04
N TYR A 235 18.79 -3.11 13.41
CA TYR A 235 18.98 -1.93 12.56
C TYR A 235 20.34 -1.25 12.80
N ASN A 236 20.93 -0.72 11.73
CA ASN A 236 22.15 0.08 11.77
C ASN A 236 21.88 1.47 12.37
N ARG A 237 21.89 1.60 13.70
CA ARG A 237 21.71 2.87 14.41
C ARG A 237 22.71 3.00 15.56
#